data_0a56c4ea26cb1fbac0e23bade86980be
#
_entry.id   0a56c4ea26cb1fbac0e23bade86980be
#
_cell.length_a   1.000
_cell.length_b   1.000
_cell.length_c   1.000
_cell.angle_alpha   90.00
_cell.angle_beta   90.00
_cell.angle_gamma   90.00
#
_symmetry.space_group_name_H-M   'P 1'
#
loop_
_entity.id
_entity.type
_entity.pdbx_description
1 polymer ?
#
loop_
_entity_poly.entity_id
_entity_poly.type
_entity_poly.pdbx_seq_one_letter_code
_entity_poly.pdbx_strand_id
1 'polypeptide(L)'
;MGKNKIIWVGVIMMAILIFGYLYFWNEKQNKPIVCTQEAKACLDGSSVSRIGPKCEFALCPEEKEGIIIISPKPNDIITSPLKIEGQAKGFWYFEAQFKAELYDEKQNFLGQTILKAQKDWMSEEFIPFSGELFFTQPTIQNGVLRFLSDNPSGLSQKQKIFELPVQFQLSQHQ
;
A
#
# COMPACT_ATOMS: atom_id res chain seq x y z
N MET A 1 12.19 -62.80 -32.30
CA MET A 1 12.80 -61.55 -31.85
C MET A 1 12.18 -60.23 -32.43
N GLY A 2 10.95 -60.30 -32.98
CA GLY A 2 10.34 -59.12 -33.67
C GLY A 2 9.28 -58.32 -32.88
N LYS A 3 8.46 -58.95 -32.05
CA LYS A 3 7.28 -58.33 -31.43
C LYS A 3 7.63 -57.25 -30.37
N ASN A 4 8.66 -57.45 -29.57
CA ASN A 4 9.03 -56.51 -28.53
C ASN A 4 9.60 -55.20 -29.11
N LYS A 5 10.30 -55.23 -30.25
CA LYS A 5 10.83 -54.02 -30.90
C LYS A 5 9.70 -53.09 -31.42
N ILE A 6 8.62 -53.69 -31.96
CA ILE A 6 7.50 -52.91 -32.47
C ILE A 6 6.76 -52.22 -31.34
N ILE A 7 6.58 -52.87 -30.18
CA ILE A 7 5.96 -52.30 -28.99
C ILE A 7 6.76 -51.12 -28.47
N TRP A 8 8.10 -51.25 -28.38
CA TRP A 8 8.98 -50.16 -27.92
C TRP A 8 8.98 -48.96 -28.85
N VAL A 9 8.93 -49.15 -30.18
CA VAL A 9 8.82 -48.08 -31.16
C VAL A 9 7.48 -47.33 -31.00
N GLY A 10 6.38 -48.06 -30.77
CA GLY A 10 5.06 -47.44 -30.52
C GLY A 10 5.01 -46.60 -29.26
N VAL A 11 5.64 -47.08 -28.18
CA VAL A 11 5.72 -46.31 -26.89
C VAL A 11 6.55 -45.04 -27.05
N ILE A 12 7.68 -45.10 -27.76
CA ILE A 12 8.53 -43.92 -28.01
C ILE A 12 7.80 -42.87 -28.85
N MET A 13 7.10 -43.31 -29.91
CA MET A 13 6.31 -42.38 -30.74
C MET A 13 5.18 -41.71 -29.95
N MET A 14 4.48 -42.46 -29.10
CA MET A 14 3.45 -41.89 -28.22
C MET A 14 4.04 -40.86 -27.23
N ALA A 15 5.19 -41.17 -26.64
CA ALA A 15 5.86 -40.25 -25.72
C ALA A 15 6.27 -38.92 -26.41
N ILE A 16 6.78 -38.99 -27.66
CA ILE A 16 7.13 -37.82 -28.46
C ILE A 16 5.90 -36.99 -28.78
N LEU A 17 4.77 -37.62 -29.14
CA LEU A 17 3.53 -36.89 -29.42
C LEU A 17 2.96 -36.20 -28.17
N ILE A 18 2.98 -36.88 -27.03
CA ILE A 18 2.54 -36.31 -25.76
C ILE A 18 3.45 -35.12 -25.35
N PHE A 19 4.78 -35.27 -25.46
CA PHE A 19 5.73 -34.24 -25.14
C PHE A 19 5.59 -33.04 -26.08
N GLY A 20 5.41 -33.27 -27.37
CA GLY A 20 5.14 -32.22 -28.35
C GLY A 20 3.82 -31.49 -28.09
N TYR A 21 2.75 -32.23 -27.72
CA TYR A 21 1.47 -31.63 -27.33
C TYR A 21 1.57 -30.77 -26.07
N LEU A 22 2.24 -31.27 -25.03
CA LEU A 22 2.46 -30.54 -23.78
C LEU A 22 3.33 -29.28 -23.99
N TYR A 23 4.37 -29.39 -24.83
CA TYR A 23 5.22 -28.26 -25.19
C TYR A 23 4.44 -27.18 -25.94
N PHE A 24 3.65 -27.56 -26.94
CA PHE A 24 2.82 -26.64 -27.71
C PHE A 24 1.70 -25.99 -26.87
N TRP A 25 1.17 -26.74 -25.89
CA TRP A 25 0.15 -26.23 -24.98
C TRP A 25 0.71 -25.22 -24.00
N ASN A 26 1.92 -25.46 -23.49
CA ASN A 26 2.62 -24.53 -22.57
C ASN A 26 2.99 -23.21 -23.25
N GLU A 27 3.33 -23.24 -24.53
CA GLU A 27 3.70 -22.03 -25.28
C GLU A 27 2.49 -21.11 -25.56
N LYS A 28 1.28 -21.68 -25.68
CA LYS A 28 0.04 -20.91 -25.85
C LYS A 28 -0.37 -20.13 -24.59
N GLN A 29 0.07 -20.53 -23.41
CA GLN A 29 -0.30 -19.90 -22.14
C GLN A 29 0.56 -18.70 -21.78
N ASN A 30 1.71 -18.52 -22.40
CA ASN A 30 2.71 -17.51 -22.03
C ASN A 30 2.78 -16.31 -22.98
N LYS A 31 1.71 -15.97 -23.69
CA LYS A 31 1.72 -14.72 -24.45
C LYS A 31 1.65 -13.54 -23.48
N PRO A 32 2.66 -12.64 -23.48
CA PRO A 32 2.60 -11.43 -22.66
C PRO A 32 1.39 -10.60 -23.10
N ILE A 33 0.51 -10.31 -22.14
CA ILE A 33 -0.61 -9.40 -22.37
C ILE A 33 -0.05 -8.00 -22.37
N VAL A 34 -0.15 -7.31 -23.50
CA VAL A 34 0.24 -5.90 -23.64
C VAL A 34 -0.95 -5.05 -23.27
N CYS A 35 -0.86 -4.38 -22.14
CA CYS A 35 -1.87 -3.42 -21.69
C CYS A 35 -1.62 -2.04 -22.30
N THR A 36 -2.63 -1.17 -22.31
CA THR A 36 -2.50 0.22 -22.72
C THR A 36 -1.53 0.97 -21.79
N GLN A 37 -0.75 1.89 -22.36
CA GLN A 37 0.26 2.67 -21.61
C GLN A 37 -0.36 3.87 -20.85
N GLU A 38 -1.49 3.64 -20.20
CA GLU A 38 -2.11 4.65 -19.35
C GLU A 38 -1.47 4.63 -17.96
N ALA A 39 -1.34 5.81 -17.35
CA ALA A 39 -0.87 5.97 -15.99
C ALA A 39 -1.95 6.58 -15.10
N LYS A 40 -2.12 6.02 -13.89
CA LYS A 40 -2.95 6.58 -12.81
C LYS A 40 -2.02 7.30 -11.84
N ALA A 41 -2.26 8.59 -11.58
CA ALA A 41 -1.53 9.32 -10.54
C ALA A 41 -1.98 8.88 -9.14
N CYS A 42 -1.01 8.71 -8.24
CA CYS A 42 -1.21 8.39 -6.83
C CYS A 42 -1.14 9.65 -5.97
N LEU A 43 -1.62 9.57 -4.72
CA LEU A 43 -1.64 10.71 -3.80
C LEU A 43 -0.23 11.14 -3.36
N ASP A 44 0.73 10.22 -3.35
CA ASP A 44 2.14 10.46 -3.04
C ASP A 44 2.92 11.13 -4.20
N GLY A 45 2.24 11.44 -5.31
CA GLY A 45 2.84 12.02 -6.51
C GLY A 45 3.47 11.00 -7.46
N SER A 46 3.50 9.72 -7.11
CA SER A 46 3.92 8.65 -8.02
C SER A 46 2.84 8.33 -9.05
N SER A 47 3.15 7.49 -10.03
CA SER A 47 2.16 6.97 -10.97
C SER A 47 2.29 5.46 -11.12
N VAL A 48 1.17 4.81 -11.35
CA VAL A 48 1.09 3.36 -11.58
C VAL A 48 0.50 3.08 -12.95
N SER A 49 1.05 2.05 -13.61
CA SER A 49 0.58 1.59 -14.92
C SER A 49 -0.38 0.40 -14.79
N ARG A 50 -1.00 0.03 -15.92
CA ARG A 50 -1.81 -1.18 -15.99
C ARG A 50 -0.92 -2.43 -16.00
N ILE A 51 -1.34 -3.45 -15.27
CA ILE A 51 -0.66 -4.75 -15.17
C ILE A 51 -1.57 -5.90 -15.63
N GLY A 52 -0.95 -6.88 -16.33
CA GLY A 52 -1.66 -8.08 -16.75
C GLY A 52 -2.02 -9.01 -15.58
N PRO A 53 -2.90 -10.01 -15.78
CA PRO A 53 -3.55 -10.36 -17.05
C PRO A 53 -4.83 -9.56 -17.38
N LYS A 54 -5.42 -8.83 -16.42
CA LYS A 54 -6.67 -8.09 -16.60
C LYS A 54 -6.50 -6.64 -17.07
N CYS A 55 -5.26 -6.16 -17.18
CA CYS A 55 -4.94 -4.78 -17.50
C CYS A 55 -5.60 -3.76 -16.54
N GLU A 56 -5.71 -4.11 -15.28
CA GLU A 56 -6.10 -3.21 -14.20
C GLU A 56 -4.91 -2.35 -13.77
N PHE A 57 -5.15 -1.16 -13.24
CA PHE A 57 -4.07 -0.35 -12.66
C PHE A 57 -3.46 -1.06 -11.46
N ALA A 58 -2.14 -1.02 -11.35
CA ALA A 58 -1.48 -1.42 -10.11
C ALA A 58 -2.00 -0.59 -8.94
N LEU A 59 -1.99 -1.14 -7.74
CA LEU A 59 -2.36 -0.39 -6.55
C LEU A 59 -1.32 0.69 -6.27
N CYS A 60 -1.78 1.89 -5.96
CA CYS A 60 -0.93 2.95 -5.43
C CYS A 60 -0.27 2.51 -4.11
N PRO A 61 0.91 3.06 -3.73
CA PRO A 61 1.57 2.71 -2.49
C PRO A 61 0.65 2.80 -1.26
N GLU A 62 -0.11 3.88 -1.14
CA GLU A 62 -1.08 4.09 -0.08
C GLU A 62 -2.21 3.04 -0.05
N GLU A 63 -2.67 2.60 -1.22
CA GLU A 63 -3.68 1.54 -1.31
C GLU A 63 -3.14 0.18 -0.86
N LYS A 64 -1.85 -0.11 -1.14
CA LYS A 64 -1.18 -1.34 -0.69
C LYS A 64 -1.04 -1.39 0.83
N GLU A 65 -0.70 -0.25 1.44
CA GLU A 65 -0.60 -0.14 2.89
C GLU A 65 -1.96 -0.18 3.59
N GLY A 66 -3.06 -0.01 2.83
CA GLY A 66 -4.42 -0.03 3.35
C GLY A 66 -4.80 1.23 4.11
N ILE A 67 -4.13 2.34 3.83
CA ILE A 67 -4.43 3.67 4.36
C ILE A 67 -4.26 4.71 3.26
N ILE A 68 -5.17 5.66 3.20
CA ILE A 68 -5.19 6.78 2.25
C ILE A 68 -5.34 8.06 3.06
N ILE A 69 -4.37 8.96 2.96
CA ILE A 69 -4.43 10.26 3.64
C ILE A 69 -4.98 11.30 2.66
N ILE A 70 -6.07 11.96 3.06
CA ILE A 70 -6.72 13.00 2.27
C ILE A 70 -6.16 14.38 2.65
N SER A 71 -5.95 14.60 3.96
CA SER A 71 -5.35 15.81 4.51
C SER A 71 -4.55 15.46 5.79
N PRO A 72 -3.32 16.00 5.94
CA PRO A 72 -2.55 16.78 4.97
C PRO A 72 -2.08 15.92 3.79
N LYS A 73 -1.65 16.55 2.70
CA LYS A 73 -0.95 15.89 1.59
C LYS A 73 0.55 15.81 1.87
N PRO A 74 1.29 14.92 1.17
CA PRO A 74 2.74 14.87 1.27
C PRO A 74 3.37 16.23 1.02
N ASN A 75 4.26 16.64 1.95
CA ASN A 75 4.98 17.92 1.93
C ASN A 75 4.11 19.19 2.12
N ASP A 76 2.87 19.05 2.54
CA ASP A 76 2.07 20.22 2.93
C ASP A 76 2.70 20.96 4.11
N ILE A 77 2.58 22.29 4.10
CA ILE A 77 2.94 23.14 5.25
C ILE A 77 1.82 23.05 6.26
N ILE A 78 2.14 22.51 7.43
CA ILE A 78 1.17 22.29 8.51
C ILE A 78 1.32 23.30 9.65
N THR A 79 0.20 23.60 10.29
CA THR A 79 0.09 24.45 11.48
C THR A 79 -0.73 23.76 12.55
N SER A 80 -0.55 24.14 13.82
CA SER A 80 -1.37 23.65 14.94
C SER A 80 -2.59 24.55 15.15
N PRO A 81 -3.82 24.03 15.32
CA PRO A 81 -4.18 22.61 15.25
C PRO A 81 -4.19 22.07 13.82
N LEU A 82 -3.72 20.84 13.62
CA LEU A 82 -3.73 20.15 12.34
C LEU A 82 -4.94 19.22 12.25
N LYS A 83 -5.82 19.45 11.27
CA LYS A 83 -6.89 18.53 10.92
C LYS A 83 -6.36 17.39 10.06
N ILE A 84 -6.59 16.16 10.49
CA ILE A 84 -6.17 14.96 9.80
C ILE A 84 -7.41 14.21 9.34
N GLU A 85 -7.47 13.92 8.04
CA GLU A 85 -8.57 13.18 7.41
C GLU A 85 -8.04 12.15 6.44
N GLY A 86 -8.72 11.01 6.35
CA GLY A 86 -8.34 9.94 5.44
C GLY A 86 -9.30 8.77 5.49
N GLN A 87 -8.85 7.67 4.92
CA GLN A 87 -9.56 6.40 4.93
C GLN A 87 -8.57 5.28 5.20
N ALA A 88 -8.98 4.28 6.00
CA ALA A 88 -8.15 3.12 6.26
C ALA A 88 -8.97 1.83 6.28
N LYS A 89 -8.32 0.71 5.97
CA LYS A 89 -8.90 -0.63 6.07
C LYS A 89 -9.12 -1.01 7.53
N GLY A 90 -10.08 -1.89 7.82
CA GLY A 90 -10.44 -2.32 9.16
C GLY A 90 -9.27 -2.76 10.04
N PHE A 91 -8.23 -3.37 9.45
CA PHE A 91 -7.05 -3.84 10.19
C PHE A 91 -6.13 -2.70 10.74
N TRP A 92 -6.38 -1.44 10.39
CA TRP A 92 -5.72 -0.28 11.00
C TRP A 92 -6.32 0.06 12.37
N TYR A 93 -7.60 -0.27 12.57
CA TYR A 93 -8.35 0.10 13.75
C TYR A 93 -8.32 -1.00 14.82
N PHE A 94 -8.37 -0.57 16.05
CA PHE A 94 -8.84 -1.34 17.20
C PHE A 94 -9.77 -0.44 18.02
N GLU A 95 -10.92 -0.93 18.41
CA GLU A 95 -11.97 -0.12 19.08
C GLU A 95 -12.31 1.16 18.30
N ALA A 96 -12.41 1.05 16.96
CA ALA A 96 -12.75 2.13 16.03
C ALA A 96 -11.72 3.29 16.00
N GLN A 97 -10.48 3.06 16.40
CA GLN A 97 -9.45 4.10 16.45
C GLN A 97 -8.05 3.58 16.15
N PHE A 98 -7.14 4.51 15.84
CA PHE A 98 -5.70 4.31 15.77
C PHE A 98 -4.97 5.63 16.00
N LYS A 99 -3.65 5.60 16.10
CA LYS A 99 -2.85 6.75 16.53
C LYS A 99 -2.11 7.42 15.37
N ALA A 100 -1.99 8.76 15.44
CA ALA A 100 -1.02 9.52 14.66
C ALA A 100 -0.06 10.28 15.57
N GLU A 101 1.21 10.28 15.21
CA GLU A 101 2.30 10.92 15.93
C GLU A 101 3.08 11.85 14.99
N LEU A 102 3.48 13.02 15.46
CA LEU A 102 4.22 14.00 14.69
C LEU A 102 5.63 14.13 15.24
N TYR A 103 6.61 14.10 14.34
CA TYR A 103 8.02 14.25 14.65
C TYR A 103 8.66 15.29 13.74
N ASP A 104 9.70 15.95 14.21
CA ASP A 104 10.57 16.74 13.34
C ASP A 104 11.61 15.85 12.61
N GLU A 105 12.40 16.43 11.71
CA GLU A 105 13.44 15.69 10.98
C GLU A 105 14.54 15.09 11.86
N LYS A 106 14.72 15.62 13.10
CA LYS A 106 15.65 15.09 14.11
C LYS A 106 15.02 14.02 14.99
N GLN A 107 13.80 13.59 14.65
CA GLN A 107 13.02 12.60 15.41
C GLN A 107 12.61 13.07 16.81
N ASN A 108 12.54 14.39 17.05
CA ASN A 108 11.93 14.91 18.27
C ASN A 108 10.41 14.79 18.14
N PHE A 109 9.79 14.23 19.17
CA PHE A 109 8.33 14.10 19.28
C PHE A 109 7.69 15.48 19.51
N LEU A 110 6.72 15.83 18.67
CA LEU A 110 6.02 17.13 18.72
C LEU A 110 4.60 17.04 19.25
N GLY A 111 3.94 15.90 19.04
CA GLY A 111 2.56 15.68 19.48
C GLY A 111 1.96 14.40 18.94
N GLN A 112 0.81 14.02 19.48
CA GLN A 112 0.05 12.86 19.01
C GLN A 112 -1.45 13.11 19.11
N THR A 113 -2.20 12.35 18.33
CA THR A 113 -3.66 12.33 18.39
C THR A 113 -4.22 10.93 18.12
N ILE A 114 -5.47 10.74 18.52
CA ILE A 114 -6.25 9.55 18.18
C ILE A 114 -7.14 9.89 16.99
N LEU A 115 -7.04 9.09 15.94
CA LEU A 115 -7.85 9.14 14.75
C LEU A 115 -9.01 8.16 14.91
N LYS A 116 -10.25 8.65 14.75
CA LYS A 116 -11.47 7.87 14.98
C LYS A 116 -12.16 7.52 13.68
N ALA A 117 -12.58 6.28 13.55
CA ALA A 117 -13.44 5.83 12.47
C ALA A 117 -14.79 6.57 12.50
N GLN A 118 -15.28 6.96 11.31
CA GLN A 118 -16.56 7.67 11.17
C GLN A 118 -17.72 6.73 10.81
N LYS A 119 -17.43 5.44 10.64
CA LYS A 119 -18.40 4.37 10.35
C LYS A 119 -17.97 3.10 11.05
N ASP A 120 -18.75 2.02 10.87
CA ASP A 120 -18.35 0.69 11.34
C ASP A 120 -16.99 0.30 10.74
N TRP A 121 -16.03 0.05 11.62
CA TRP A 121 -14.64 -0.25 11.29
C TRP A 121 -14.38 -1.74 11.03
N MET A 122 -15.29 -2.64 11.44
CA MET A 122 -15.18 -4.07 11.22
C MET A 122 -15.57 -4.44 9.78
N SER A 123 -14.86 -3.87 8.81
CA SER A 123 -15.11 -4.03 7.39
C SER A 123 -13.81 -4.16 6.61
N GLU A 124 -13.86 -4.83 5.46
CA GLU A 124 -12.76 -4.89 4.49
C GLU A 124 -12.68 -3.65 3.59
N GLU A 125 -13.70 -2.79 3.63
CA GLU A 125 -13.74 -1.55 2.89
C GLU A 125 -12.81 -0.48 3.48
N PHE A 126 -12.59 0.61 2.75
CA PHE A 126 -11.95 1.79 3.29
C PHE A 126 -12.93 2.59 4.13
N ILE A 127 -12.63 2.75 5.41
CA ILE A 127 -13.44 3.44 6.41
C ILE A 127 -12.87 4.85 6.63
N PRO A 128 -13.67 5.91 6.47
CA PRO A 128 -13.23 7.27 6.75
C PRO A 128 -12.84 7.44 8.21
N PHE A 129 -11.77 8.20 8.44
CA PHE A 129 -11.35 8.64 9.77
C PHE A 129 -11.07 10.13 9.80
N SER A 130 -11.10 10.69 11.01
CA SER A 130 -10.66 12.06 11.27
C SER A 130 -10.11 12.21 12.68
N GLY A 131 -9.33 13.26 12.86
CA GLY A 131 -8.82 13.72 14.15
C GLY A 131 -8.18 15.08 14.04
N GLU A 132 -7.83 15.66 15.18
CA GLU A 132 -7.16 16.93 15.27
C GLU A 132 -5.92 16.80 16.15
N LEU A 133 -4.79 17.28 15.65
CA LEU A 133 -3.49 17.19 16.31
C LEU A 133 -3.03 18.57 16.75
N PHE A 134 -2.83 18.72 18.05
CA PHE A 134 -2.18 19.89 18.63
C PHE A 134 -0.70 19.62 18.84
N PHE A 135 0.16 20.54 18.41
CA PHE A 135 1.61 20.40 18.54
C PHE A 135 2.27 21.76 18.76
N THR A 136 3.47 21.73 19.34
CA THR A 136 4.32 22.92 19.45
C THR A 136 5.08 23.09 18.15
N GLN A 137 5.01 24.33 17.58
CA GLN A 137 5.68 24.65 16.33
C GLN A 137 7.20 24.49 16.49
N PRO A 138 7.85 23.64 15.70
CA PRO A 138 9.29 23.47 15.75
C PRO A 138 10.03 24.61 15.04
N THR A 139 11.32 24.72 15.29
CA THR A 139 12.21 25.66 14.57
C THR A 139 12.80 25.07 13.29
N ILE A 140 12.49 23.82 12.99
CA ILE A 140 12.97 23.04 11.84
C ILE A 140 11.84 22.94 10.83
N GLN A 141 12.18 23.01 9.54
CA GLN A 141 11.17 23.08 8.47
C GLN A 141 10.52 21.72 8.17
N ASN A 142 11.28 20.64 8.23
CA ASN A 142 10.79 19.33 7.81
C ASN A 142 10.35 18.48 9.00
N GLY A 143 9.37 17.62 8.75
CA GLY A 143 8.89 16.64 9.72
C GLY A 143 8.22 15.45 9.07
N VAL A 144 7.77 14.54 9.90
CA VAL A 144 7.07 13.34 9.49
C VAL A 144 5.86 13.09 10.40
N LEU A 145 4.73 12.89 9.78
CA LEU A 145 3.50 12.43 10.43
C LEU A 145 3.43 10.91 10.29
N ARG A 146 3.47 10.19 11.42
CA ARG A 146 3.40 8.73 11.49
C ARG A 146 2.01 8.29 11.88
N PHE A 147 1.43 7.41 11.10
CA PHE A 147 0.19 6.71 11.40
C PHE A 147 0.56 5.32 11.90
N LEU A 148 0.05 4.96 13.06
CA LEU A 148 0.36 3.68 13.70
C LEU A 148 -0.93 2.87 13.84
N SER A 149 -1.00 1.71 13.17
CA SER A 149 -2.14 0.82 13.39
C SER A 149 -2.20 0.40 14.86
N ASP A 150 -3.41 0.28 15.38
CA ASP A 150 -3.54 -0.24 16.74
C ASP A 150 -3.18 -1.73 16.78
N ASN A 151 -2.53 -2.14 17.85
CA ASN A 151 -2.01 -3.49 18.03
C ASN A 151 -2.27 -3.99 19.45
N PRO A 152 -3.45 -4.58 19.71
CA PRO A 152 -3.82 -5.05 21.03
C PRO A 152 -2.92 -6.18 21.55
N SER A 153 -2.16 -6.85 20.68
CA SER A 153 -1.22 -7.90 21.09
C SER A 153 0.05 -7.39 21.76
N GLY A 154 0.34 -6.09 21.67
CA GLY A 154 1.57 -5.46 22.18
C GLY A 154 2.86 -5.89 21.46
N LEU A 155 2.77 -6.73 20.44
CA LEU A 155 3.94 -7.19 19.66
C LEU A 155 4.28 -6.16 18.59
N SER A 156 5.36 -5.40 18.76
CA SER A 156 5.80 -4.36 17.84
C SER A 156 5.93 -4.82 16.37
N GLN A 157 6.24 -6.08 16.14
CA GLN A 157 6.37 -6.69 14.80
C GLN A 157 5.05 -6.77 14.02
N LYS A 158 3.91 -6.55 14.65
CA LYS A 158 2.58 -6.59 14.02
C LYS A 158 1.99 -5.21 13.77
N GLN A 159 2.60 -4.17 14.33
CA GLN A 159 2.13 -2.79 14.13
C GLN A 159 2.54 -2.30 12.75
N LYS A 160 1.57 -1.85 11.97
CA LYS A 160 1.83 -1.17 10.70
C LYS A 160 2.12 0.30 10.98
N ILE A 161 3.08 0.84 10.24
CA ILE A 161 3.45 2.25 10.30
C ILE A 161 3.39 2.80 8.87
N PHE A 162 2.69 3.92 8.71
CA PHE A 162 2.69 4.69 7.47
C PHE A 162 3.25 6.07 7.77
N GLU A 163 4.23 6.53 7.00
CA GLU A 163 4.89 7.82 7.19
C GLU A 163 4.53 8.78 6.07
N LEU A 164 4.14 9.99 6.44
CA LEU A 164 3.82 11.08 5.54
C LEU A 164 4.77 12.24 5.80
N PRO A 165 5.62 12.66 4.85
CA PRO A 165 6.44 13.84 4.99
C PRO A 165 5.58 15.11 5.05
N VAL A 166 5.92 16.02 5.95
CA VAL A 166 5.24 17.30 6.13
C VAL A 166 6.27 18.42 6.31
N GLN A 167 5.84 19.66 6.15
CA GLN A 167 6.65 20.84 6.41
C GLN A 167 6.01 21.71 7.49
N PHE A 168 6.83 22.41 8.24
CA PHE A 168 6.37 23.36 9.24
C PHE A 168 6.55 24.79 8.73
N GLN A 169 5.61 25.66 9.08
CA GLN A 169 5.77 27.08 8.84
C GLN A 169 6.83 27.64 9.79
N LEU A 170 7.98 28.06 9.25
CA LEU A 170 9.00 28.68 10.07
C LEU A 170 8.52 30.06 10.52
N SER A 171 8.62 30.32 11.83
CA SER A 171 8.41 31.67 12.36
C SER A 171 9.51 32.59 11.79
N GLN A 172 9.15 33.57 10.97
CA GLN A 172 10.07 34.63 10.61
C GLN A 172 10.30 35.45 11.87
N HIS A 173 11.45 35.29 12.49
CA HIS A 173 11.90 36.24 13.51
C HIS A 173 12.16 37.59 12.81
N GLN A 174 11.24 38.54 13.01
CA GLN A 174 11.52 39.95 12.78
C GLN A 174 12.43 40.51 13.89
#